data_17f87eb38be9292be469137ee4171469
#
_entry.id   17f87eb38be9292be469137ee4171469
#
_cell.length_a   1.000
_cell.length_b   1.000
_cell.length_c   1.000
_cell.angle_alpha   90.00
_cell.angle_beta   90.00
_cell.angle_gamma   90.00
#
_symmetry.space_group_name_H-M   'P 1'
#
loop_
_entity.id
_entity.type
_entity.pdbx_description
1 polymer ?
#
loop_
_entity_poly.entity_id
_entity_poly.type
_entity_poly.pdbx_seq_one_letter_code
_entity_poly.pdbx_strand_id
1 'polypeptide(L)'
;MILLPIAVTAIKNLHQVKISLITLAVVVFLVNIYALGQQYLGWPVISTGNSEFSKGLILYLTPGARVNSTFAGHYDLAIFLSLVLVAAVPLFFVVNKYWKVLLVFLSILSFYILVLTAARQAFVATLMGAIVGLWLIKKRIIILLMLIIASLTLIYPSQLRDRFISTITINIQKGGDRYVPENNTKNNSQFNIPTLQLATPVPTKNRVIQEATKSATQDEYIASDIAPGEPTDTTQLGVYRSLGIRVNYEWPAAIRAFTKNPLIGTGYASLGLATDNDVLRSLGEVGLLGTVAFILLLIEIIRTIRTNINSVGRLIRFFKVGVIAMILAFILNAMFIDAFEASKVAVLFWIIIGIALATQKKDFNHTA
;
A
#
# COMPACT_ATOMS: atom_id res chain seq x y z
N MET A 1 -6.88 9.57 12.34
CA MET A 1 -7.83 10.70 12.19
C MET A 1 -7.45 11.95 13.00
N ILE A 2 -6.84 11.85 14.17
CA ILE A 2 -6.49 13.02 15.02
C ILE A 2 -5.60 14.05 14.30
N LEU A 3 -4.79 13.63 13.35
CA LEU A 3 -3.91 14.51 12.56
C LEU A 3 -4.67 15.43 11.57
N LEU A 4 -5.89 15.07 11.19
CA LEU A 4 -6.71 15.92 10.33
C LEU A 4 -7.03 17.27 10.98
N PRO A 5 -7.65 17.36 12.18
CA PRO A 5 -7.90 18.65 12.83
C PRO A 5 -6.60 19.39 13.17
N ILE A 6 -5.52 18.69 13.51
CA ILE A 6 -4.22 19.32 13.74
C ILE A 6 -3.72 20.00 12.46
N ALA A 7 -3.76 19.32 11.32
CA ALA A 7 -3.37 19.92 10.04
C ALA A 7 -4.27 21.10 9.64
N VAL A 8 -5.59 21.01 9.86
CA VAL A 8 -6.53 22.11 9.60
C VAL A 8 -6.22 23.34 10.45
N THR A 9 -5.82 23.17 11.70
CA THR A 9 -5.50 24.30 12.61
C THR A 9 -4.11 24.86 12.36
N ALA A 10 -3.14 24.02 12.00
CA ALA A 10 -1.76 24.42 11.79
C ALA A 10 -1.57 25.25 10.51
N ILE A 11 -2.28 24.92 9.45
CA ILE A 11 -2.15 25.58 8.13
C ILE A 11 -3.04 26.85 8.10
N LYS A 12 -2.38 28.02 7.99
CA LYS A 12 -3.03 29.34 8.03
C LYS A 12 -2.89 30.13 6.72
N ASN A 13 -1.90 29.84 5.90
CA ASN A 13 -1.61 30.61 4.70
C ASN A 13 -1.06 29.76 3.55
N LEU A 14 -1.05 30.34 2.33
CA LEU A 14 -0.57 29.68 1.12
C LEU A 14 0.93 29.28 1.19
N HIS A 15 1.73 30.05 1.91
CA HIS A 15 3.16 29.77 2.08
C HIS A 15 3.38 28.43 2.81
N GLN A 16 2.60 28.16 3.86
CA GLN A 16 2.65 26.88 4.59
C GLN A 16 2.18 25.71 3.75
N VAL A 17 1.17 25.90 2.89
CA VAL A 17 0.76 24.87 1.91
C VAL A 17 1.93 24.55 0.97
N LYS A 18 2.60 25.57 0.43
CA LYS A 18 3.76 25.38 -0.45
C LYS A 18 4.90 24.64 0.26
N ILE A 19 5.23 25.03 1.49
CA ILE A 19 6.25 24.36 2.31
C ILE A 19 5.88 22.90 2.51
N SER A 20 4.63 22.59 2.87
CA SER A 20 4.17 21.21 3.07
C SER A 20 4.31 20.36 1.79
N LEU A 21 4.00 20.94 0.62
CA LEU A 21 4.18 20.26 -0.67
C LEU A 21 5.67 20.04 -1.00
N ILE A 22 6.53 21.00 -0.70
CA ILE A 22 7.98 20.86 -0.89
C ILE A 22 8.54 19.78 0.05
N THR A 23 8.14 19.80 1.33
CA THR A 23 8.55 18.77 2.30
C THR A 23 8.12 17.39 1.84
N LEU A 24 6.88 17.25 1.34
CA LEU A 24 6.41 16.00 0.77
C LEU A 24 7.26 15.56 -0.42
N ALA A 25 7.62 16.48 -1.34
CA ALA A 25 8.47 16.16 -2.48
C ALA A 25 9.87 15.67 -2.04
N VAL A 26 10.46 16.26 -1.00
CA VAL A 26 11.74 15.80 -0.43
C VAL A 26 11.59 14.40 0.17
N VAL A 27 10.54 14.16 0.95
CA VAL A 27 10.27 12.83 1.53
C VAL A 27 10.09 11.79 0.42
N VAL A 28 9.32 12.09 -0.62
CA VAL A 28 9.13 11.20 -1.79
C VAL A 28 10.46 10.90 -2.47
N PHE A 29 11.30 11.90 -2.66
CA PHE A 29 12.64 11.71 -3.23
C PHE A 29 13.47 10.74 -2.38
N LEU A 30 13.55 10.95 -1.06
CA LEU A 30 14.32 10.10 -0.15
C LEU A 30 13.79 8.66 -0.12
N VAL A 31 12.46 8.49 -0.07
CA VAL A 31 11.80 7.18 -0.13
C VAL A 31 12.15 6.45 -1.43
N ASN A 32 12.10 7.15 -2.57
CA ASN A 32 12.44 6.58 -3.87
C ASN A 32 13.92 6.20 -3.97
N ILE A 33 14.84 7.04 -3.48
CA ILE A 33 16.28 6.74 -3.47
C ILE A 33 16.55 5.52 -2.60
N TYR A 34 15.92 5.44 -1.41
CA TYR A 34 16.07 4.26 -0.55
C TYR A 34 15.56 2.98 -1.22
N ALA A 35 14.43 3.06 -1.93
CA ALA A 35 13.90 1.95 -2.71
C ALA A 35 14.87 1.47 -3.80
N LEU A 36 15.50 2.42 -4.53
CA LEU A 36 16.55 2.08 -5.51
C LEU A 36 17.77 1.47 -4.84
N GLY A 37 18.19 1.99 -3.69
CA GLY A 37 19.27 1.44 -2.89
C GLY A 37 19.00 -0.02 -2.47
N GLN A 38 17.78 -0.35 -2.06
CA GLN A 38 17.38 -1.72 -1.78
C GLN A 38 17.45 -2.61 -3.01
N GLN A 39 16.96 -2.12 -4.16
CA GLN A 39 16.88 -2.91 -5.39
C GLN A 39 18.24 -3.19 -6.01
N TYR A 40 19.15 -2.19 -6.00
CA TYR A 40 20.38 -2.25 -6.79
C TYR A 40 21.66 -2.22 -5.96
N LEU A 41 21.63 -1.72 -4.72
CA LEU A 41 22.82 -1.54 -3.87
C LEU A 41 22.78 -2.42 -2.62
N GLY A 42 21.77 -3.29 -2.47
CA GLY A 42 21.64 -4.14 -1.30
C GLY A 42 21.47 -3.37 0.01
N TRP A 43 20.70 -2.27 0.02
CA TRP A 43 20.41 -1.58 1.28
C TRP A 43 19.44 -2.40 2.14
N PRO A 44 19.59 -2.36 3.47
CA PRO A 44 18.81 -3.19 4.37
C PRO A 44 17.31 -2.85 4.35
N VAL A 45 16.47 -3.82 4.70
CA VAL A 45 15.04 -3.58 4.91
C VAL A 45 14.78 -2.95 6.28
N ILE A 46 13.70 -2.17 6.38
CA ILE A 46 13.35 -1.43 7.61
C ILE A 46 13.14 -2.36 8.81
N SER A 47 12.68 -3.59 8.59
CA SER A 47 12.49 -4.61 9.63
C SER A 47 13.79 -5.00 10.34
N THR A 48 14.96 -4.69 9.77
CA THR A 48 16.25 -4.77 10.47
C THR A 48 16.24 -3.99 11.80
N GLY A 49 15.52 -2.87 11.88
CA GLY A 49 15.39 -2.06 13.10
C GLY A 49 14.54 -2.69 14.21
N ASN A 50 13.81 -3.78 13.91
CA ASN A 50 13.05 -4.52 14.92
C ASN A 50 13.87 -5.72 15.38
N SER A 51 14.45 -5.63 16.58
CA SER A 51 15.33 -6.67 17.16
C SER A 51 14.63 -8.01 17.39
N GLU A 52 13.32 -8.00 17.65
CA GLU A 52 12.54 -9.24 17.80
C GLU A 52 12.42 -9.99 16.48
N PHE A 53 12.22 -9.27 15.39
CA PHE A 53 12.09 -9.83 14.05
C PHE A 53 13.44 -10.16 13.43
N SER A 54 14.38 -9.22 13.48
CA SER A 54 15.73 -9.39 12.87
C SER A 54 16.67 -10.27 13.69
N LYS A 55 16.40 -10.44 14.99
CA LYS A 55 17.26 -11.17 15.93
C LYS A 55 18.73 -10.69 15.90
N GLY A 56 18.91 -9.40 15.66
CA GLY A 56 20.22 -8.76 15.57
C GLY A 56 20.92 -8.91 14.21
N LEU A 57 20.26 -9.51 13.21
CA LEU A 57 20.82 -9.64 11.86
C LEU A 57 20.39 -8.44 10.99
N ILE A 58 21.24 -8.10 10.02
CA ILE A 58 20.89 -7.14 8.97
C ILE A 58 20.10 -7.90 7.89
N LEU A 59 18.87 -7.47 7.66
CA LEU A 59 17.97 -8.10 6.70
C LEU A 59 18.04 -7.37 5.36
N TYR A 60 18.18 -8.12 4.28
CA TYR A 60 18.23 -7.63 2.91
C TYR A 60 17.05 -8.18 2.09
N LEU A 61 16.75 -7.53 0.97
CA LEU A 61 15.80 -8.10 0.01
C LEU A 61 16.41 -9.35 -0.64
N THR A 62 15.70 -10.46 -0.58
CA THR A 62 16.09 -11.67 -1.32
C THR A 62 15.92 -11.48 -2.83
N PRO A 63 16.65 -12.20 -3.68
CA PRO A 63 16.47 -12.17 -5.12
C PRO A 63 15.00 -12.43 -5.49
N GLY A 64 14.41 -11.52 -6.27
CA GLY A 64 12.99 -11.57 -6.63
C GLY A 64 12.01 -11.02 -5.59
N ALA A 65 12.48 -10.58 -4.41
CA ALA A 65 11.65 -9.88 -3.44
C ALA A 65 11.24 -8.49 -3.96
N ARG A 66 10.11 -8.02 -3.47
CA ARG A 66 9.54 -6.73 -3.84
C ARG A 66 10.05 -5.62 -2.95
N VAL A 67 10.35 -4.48 -3.55
CA VAL A 67 10.87 -3.32 -2.85
C VAL A 67 9.84 -2.77 -1.86
N ASN A 68 10.25 -2.48 -0.63
CA ASN A 68 9.43 -1.87 0.42
C ASN A 68 9.94 -0.51 0.92
N SER A 69 11.14 -0.11 0.53
CA SER A 69 11.78 1.13 0.98
C SER A 69 11.77 1.26 2.51
N THR A 70 11.32 2.38 3.02
CA THR A 70 11.19 2.66 4.46
C THR A 70 9.85 2.19 5.07
N PHE A 71 9.05 1.43 4.33
CA PHE A 71 7.74 0.93 4.78
C PHE A 71 7.85 -0.51 5.29
N ALA A 72 6.87 -0.92 6.09
CA ALA A 72 6.80 -2.27 6.62
C ALA A 72 6.60 -3.32 5.51
N GLY A 73 5.86 -2.97 4.46
CA GLY A 73 5.58 -3.84 3.32
C GLY A 73 5.60 -3.10 1.98
N HIS A 74 5.77 -3.87 0.91
CA HIS A 74 5.73 -3.35 -0.46
C HIS A 74 4.34 -2.79 -0.84
N TYR A 75 3.27 -3.26 -0.20
CA TYR A 75 1.91 -2.72 -0.40
C TYR A 75 1.78 -1.31 0.19
N ASP A 76 2.34 -1.07 1.38
CA ASP A 76 2.31 0.24 2.03
C ASP A 76 3.07 1.27 1.18
N LEU A 77 4.26 0.88 0.68
CA LEU A 77 5.02 1.70 -0.27
C LEU A 77 4.20 2.00 -1.53
N ALA A 78 3.54 0.98 -2.09
CA ALA A 78 2.74 1.13 -3.30
C ALA A 78 1.56 2.09 -3.11
N ILE A 79 0.85 2.02 -1.97
CA ILE A 79 -0.23 2.96 -1.64
C ILE A 79 0.33 4.38 -1.47
N PHE A 80 1.43 4.54 -0.71
CA PHE A 80 2.09 5.83 -0.55
C PHE A 80 2.41 6.47 -1.91
N LEU A 81 3.04 5.73 -2.82
CA LEU A 81 3.38 6.20 -4.17
C LEU A 81 2.12 6.50 -4.99
N SER A 82 1.06 5.69 -4.85
CA SER A 82 -0.24 5.93 -5.49
C SER A 82 -0.83 7.28 -5.07
N LEU A 83 -0.86 7.58 -3.77
CA LEU A 83 -1.37 8.84 -3.25
C LEU A 83 -0.61 10.04 -3.81
N VAL A 84 0.72 9.95 -3.79
CA VAL A 84 1.60 11.02 -4.26
C VAL A 84 1.45 11.24 -5.76
N LEU A 85 1.49 10.17 -6.56
CA LEU A 85 1.35 10.26 -8.01
C LEU A 85 0.01 10.87 -8.41
N VAL A 86 -1.09 10.40 -7.82
CA VAL A 86 -2.43 10.91 -8.13
C VAL A 86 -2.57 12.38 -7.73
N ALA A 87 -2.08 12.78 -6.55
CA ALA A 87 -2.13 14.17 -6.11
C ALA A 87 -1.25 15.09 -6.99
N ALA A 88 -0.13 14.58 -7.51
CA ALA A 88 0.80 15.33 -8.36
C ALA A 88 0.25 15.63 -9.77
N VAL A 89 -0.59 14.75 -10.33
CA VAL A 89 -1.10 14.89 -11.70
C VAL A 89 -1.78 16.25 -11.97
N PRO A 90 -2.76 16.71 -11.18
CA PRO A 90 -3.33 18.04 -11.41
C PRO A 90 -2.32 19.17 -11.16
N LEU A 91 -1.45 19.05 -10.16
CA LEU A 91 -0.47 20.09 -9.81
C LEU A 91 0.49 20.41 -10.97
N PHE A 92 0.83 19.42 -11.80
CA PHE A 92 1.67 19.61 -12.97
C PHE A 92 1.20 20.76 -13.90
N PHE A 93 -0.11 21.00 -14.00
CA PHE A 93 -0.68 22.00 -14.91
C PHE A 93 -0.67 23.43 -14.38
N VAL A 94 -0.29 23.62 -13.10
CA VAL A 94 -0.37 24.92 -12.44
C VAL A 94 0.96 25.44 -11.95
N VAL A 95 1.93 24.54 -11.70
CA VAL A 95 3.26 24.93 -11.23
C VAL A 95 4.11 25.54 -12.36
N ASN A 96 5.11 26.34 -12.00
CA ASN A 96 6.02 26.95 -12.97
C ASN A 96 7.02 25.94 -13.57
N LYS A 97 7.79 26.35 -14.60
CA LYS A 97 8.66 25.47 -15.40
C LYS A 97 9.64 24.62 -14.53
N TYR A 98 10.29 25.21 -13.55
CA TYR A 98 11.27 24.50 -12.72
C TYR A 98 10.61 23.42 -11.86
N TRP A 99 9.50 23.75 -11.22
CA TRP A 99 8.71 22.81 -10.44
C TRP A 99 8.07 21.72 -11.29
N LYS A 100 7.73 22.01 -12.56
CA LYS A 100 7.27 20.98 -13.51
C LYS A 100 8.34 19.93 -13.77
N VAL A 101 9.57 20.35 -14.03
CA VAL A 101 10.68 19.42 -14.28
C VAL A 101 10.90 18.50 -13.06
N LEU A 102 10.96 19.09 -11.86
CA LEU A 102 11.09 18.32 -10.62
C LEU A 102 9.93 17.35 -10.43
N LEU A 103 8.71 17.81 -10.68
CA LEU A 103 7.49 17.01 -10.49
C LEU A 103 7.44 15.84 -11.48
N VAL A 104 7.83 16.06 -12.75
CA VAL A 104 7.95 14.99 -13.75
C VAL A 104 9.03 14.00 -13.34
N PHE A 105 10.20 14.47 -12.94
CA PHE A 105 11.28 13.59 -12.49
C PHE A 105 10.84 12.70 -11.32
N LEU A 106 10.26 13.31 -10.27
CA LEU A 106 9.74 12.56 -9.12
C LEU A 106 8.61 11.61 -9.51
N SER A 107 7.73 12.01 -10.43
CA SER A 107 6.63 11.15 -10.89
C SER A 107 7.13 9.94 -11.68
N ILE A 108 8.10 10.12 -12.57
CA ILE A 108 8.70 9.01 -13.32
C ILE A 108 9.39 8.04 -12.36
N LEU A 109 10.17 8.57 -11.41
CA LEU A 109 10.87 7.78 -10.43
C LEU A 109 9.88 7.02 -9.54
N SER A 110 8.85 7.69 -9.01
CA SER A 110 7.81 7.07 -8.18
C SER A 110 7.00 6.02 -8.95
N PHE A 111 6.70 6.26 -10.22
CA PHE A 111 6.02 5.29 -11.07
C PHE A 111 6.88 4.05 -11.32
N TYR A 112 8.17 4.23 -11.57
CA TYR A 112 9.12 3.13 -11.70
C TYR A 112 9.18 2.27 -10.43
N ILE A 113 9.30 2.90 -9.25
CA ILE A 113 9.28 2.18 -7.98
C ILE A 113 7.93 1.48 -7.74
N LEU A 114 6.81 2.13 -8.10
CA LEU A 114 5.48 1.50 -8.03
C LEU A 114 5.42 0.21 -8.85
N VAL A 115 6.01 0.18 -10.04
CA VAL A 115 6.12 -1.04 -10.86
C VAL A 115 6.97 -2.11 -10.17
N LEU A 116 8.09 -1.72 -9.51
CA LEU A 116 8.95 -2.64 -8.77
C LEU A 116 8.26 -3.24 -7.52
N THR A 117 7.27 -2.56 -6.94
CA THR A 117 6.48 -3.16 -5.85
C THR A 117 5.60 -4.32 -6.30
N ALA A 118 5.35 -4.46 -7.61
CA ALA A 118 4.45 -5.44 -8.20
C ALA A 118 3.03 -5.47 -7.58
N ALA A 119 2.59 -4.36 -6.99
CA ALA A 119 1.28 -4.20 -6.34
C ALA A 119 0.21 -3.83 -7.37
N ARG A 120 -0.50 -4.84 -7.91
CA ARG A 120 -1.52 -4.71 -8.97
C ARG A 120 -2.63 -3.73 -8.62
N GLN A 121 -3.18 -3.87 -7.40
CA GLN A 121 -4.27 -3.01 -6.91
C GLN A 121 -3.84 -1.55 -6.81
N ALA A 122 -2.64 -1.26 -6.30
CA ALA A 122 -2.14 0.10 -6.20
C ALA A 122 -1.87 0.70 -7.60
N PHE A 123 -1.41 -0.10 -8.55
CA PHE A 123 -1.26 0.33 -9.94
C PHE A 123 -2.61 0.73 -10.55
N VAL A 124 -3.64 -0.13 -10.42
CA VAL A 124 -5.00 0.18 -10.92
C VAL A 124 -5.60 1.38 -10.19
N ALA A 125 -5.48 1.47 -8.87
CA ALA A 125 -5.97 2.60 -8.09
C ALA A 125 -5.29 3.92 -8.49
N THR A 126 -3.98 3.89 -8.78
CA THR A 126 -3.23 5.04 -9.30
C THR A 126 -3.79 5.50 -10.65
N LEU A 127 -4.02 4.57 -11.57
CA LEU A 127 -4.59 4.88 -12.87
C LEU A 127 -5.99 5.50 -12.75
N MET A 128 -6.88 4.86 -11.99
CA MET A 128 -8.25 5.34 -11.80
C MET A 128 -8.28 6.71 -11.12
N GLY A 129 -7.48 6.92 -10.07
CA GLY A 129 -7.37 8.21 -9.41
C GLY A 129 -6.82 9.30 -10.36
N ALA A 130 -5.78 9.01 -11.13
CA ALA A 130 -5.23 9.95 -12.09
C ALA A 130 -6.21 10.27 -13.23
N ILE A 131 -6.98 9.29 -13.73
CA ILE A 131 -8.08 9.51 -14.70
C ILE A 131 -9.09 10.49 -14.13
N VAL A 132 -9.56 10.28 -12.91
CA VAL A 132 -10.51 11.18 -12.26
C VAL A 132 -9.93 12.58 -12.09
N GLY A 133 -8.68 12.70 -11.63
CA GLY A 133 -8.00 13.99 -11.51
C GLY A 133 -7.91 14.74 -12.85
N LEU A 134 -7.49 14.06 -13.91
CA LEU A 134 -7.41 14.62 -15.27
C LEU A 134 -8.80 14.99 -15.84
N TRP A 135 -9.80 14.18 -15.56
CA TRP A 135 -11.17 14.47 -16.00
C TRP A 135 -11.74 15.70 -15.33
N LEU A 136 -11.55 15.85 -14.02
CA LEU A 136 -11.98 17.01 -13.25
C LEU A 136 -11.32 18.32 -13.72
N ILE A 137 -10.07 18.28 -14.19
CA ILE A 137 -9.39 19.44 -14.78
C ILE A 137 -9.60 19.55 -16.31
N LYS A 138 -10.48 18.71 -16.90
CA LYS A 138 -10.83 18.69 -18.33
C LYS A 138 -9.65 18.41 -19.29
N LYS A 139 -8.65 17.67 -18.85
CA LYS A 139 -7.46 17.29 -19.67
C LYS A 139 -7.59 15.86 -20.24
N ARG A 140 -8.69 15.61 -20.99
CA ARG A 140 -9.09 14.27 -21.47
C ARG A 140 -8.06 13.60 -22.40
N ILE A 141 -7.35 14.37 -23.24
CA ILE A 141 -6.33 13.82 -24.16
C ILE A 141 -5.19 13.15 -23.39
N ILE A 142 -4.83 13.69 -22.22
CA ILE A 142 -3.75 13.14 -21.40
C ILE A 142 -4.15 11.80 -20.77
N ILE A 143 -5.45 11.57 -20.57
CA ILE A 143 -5.96 10.27 -20.13
C ILE A 143 -5.59 9.18 -21.14
N LEU A 144 -5.74 9.45 -22.44
CA LEU A 144 -5.35 8.50 -23.47
C LEU A 144 -3.85 8.19 -23.45
N LEU A 145 -3.02 9.23 -23.33
CA LEU A 145 -1.56 9.04 -23.21
C LEU A 145 -1.21 8.20 -21.97
N MET A 146 -1.85 8.46 -20.85
CA MET A 146 -1.62 7.71 -19.60
C MET A 146 -2.05 6.25 -19.73
N LEU A 147 -3.17 5.97 -20.41
CA LEU A 147 -3.62 4.60 -20.70
C LEU A 147 -2.64 3.86 -21.62
N ILE A 148 -2.07 4.55 -22.61
CA ILE A 148 -1.02 4.00 -23.47
C ILE A 148 0.21 3.63 -22.65
N ILE A 149 0.70 4.52 -21.79
CA ILE A 149 1.86 4.25 -20.91
C ILE A 149 1.57 3.06 -19.98
N ALA A 150 0.37 2.99 -19.40
CA ALA A 150 -0.04 1.87 -18.56
C ALA A 150 -0.07 0.55 -19.32
N SER A 151 -0.61 0.55 -20.55
CA SER A 151 -0.63 -0.63 -21.42
C SER A 151 0.79 -1.08 -21.79
N LEU A 152 1.69 -0.15 -22.15
CA LEU A 152 3.09 -0.45 -22.42
C LEU A 152 3.81 -1.04 -21.20
N THR A 153 3.50 -0.55 -19.99
CA THR A 153 4.04 -1.09 -18.74
C THR A 153 3.61 -2.54 -18.51
N LEU A 154 2.37 -2.89 -18.88
CA LEU A 154 1.87 -4.26 -18.75
C LEU A 154 2.34 -5.20 -19.90
N ILE A 155 2.76 -4.65 -21.04
CA ILE A 155 3.38 -5.44 -22.13
C ILE A 155 4.84 -5.77 -21.79
N TYR A 156 5.56 -4.85 -21.12
CA TYR A 156 6.95 -5.04 -20.77
C TYR A 156 7.11 -6.18 -19.73
N PRO A 157 8.05 -7.13 -19.93
CA PRO A 157 8.31 -8.22 -18.99
C PRO A 157 8.69 -7.69 -17.61
N SER A 158 7.82 -7.92 -16.62
CA SER A 158 8.00 -7.43 -15.25
C SER A 158 7.21 -8.29 -14.27
N GLN A 159 7.62 -8.31 -13.00
CA GLN A 159 6.86 -9.00 -11.95
C GLN A 159 5.41 -8.50 -11.85
N LEU A 160 5.18 -7.21 -12.10
CA LEU A 160 3.83 -6.64 -12.13
C LEU A 160 2.98 -7.30 -13.23
N ARG A 161 3.50 -7.37 -14.46
CA ARG A 161 2.84 -8.05 -15.58
C ARG A 161 2.53 -9.50 -15.25
N ASP A 162 3.52 -10.26 -14.79
CA ASP A 162 3.38 -11.69 -14.52
C ASP A 162 2.30 -11.94 -13.45
N ARG A 163 2.21 -11.07 -12.46
CA ARG A 163 1.15 -11.11 -11.45
C ARG A 163 -0.22 -10.74 -12.00
N PHE A 164 -0.34 -9.81 -12.94
CA PHE A 164 -1.60 -9.53 -13.64
C PHE A 164 -2.06 -10.75 -14.43
N ILE A 165 -1.18 -11.34 -15.24
CA ILE A 165 -1.48 -12.54 -16.02
C ILE A 165 -1.90 -13.68 -15.09
N SER A 166 -1.13 -13.96 -14.04
CA SER A 166 -1.44 -14.99 -13.05
C SER A 166 -2.81 -14.78 -12.38
N THR A 167 -3.22 -13.52 -12.15
CA THR A 167 -4.54 -13.25 -11.55
C THR A 167 -5.70 -13.65 -12.45
N ILE A 168 -5.54 -13.47 -13.76
CA ILE A 168 -6.58 -13.80 -14.75
C ILE A 168 -6.60 -15.31 -15.06
N THR A 169 -5.44 -15.96 -15.01
CA THR A 169 -5.28 -17.38 -15.42
C THR A 169 -5.47 -18.36 -14.26
N ILE A 170 -5.40 -17.90 -12.99
CA ILE A 170 -5.57 -18.78 -11.83
C ILE A 170 -7.02 -19.22 -11.70
N ASN A 171 -7.22 -20.54 -11.66
CA ASN A 171 -8.49 -21.15 -11.31
C ASN A 171 -8.57 -21.36 -9.79
N ILE A 172 -9.26 -20.45 -9.09
CA ILE A 172 -9.40 -20.47 -7.63
C ILE A 172 -10.10 -21.74 -7.13
N GLN A 173 -10.98 -22.33 -7.96
CA GLN A 173 -11.76 -23.52 -7.58
C GLN A 173 -10.96 -24.83 -7.65
N LYS A 174 -9.94 -24.90 -8.51
CA LYS A 174 -9.16 -26.15 -8.69
C LYS A 174 -8.01 -26.33 -7.71
N GLY A 175 -7.73 -25.33 -6.83
CA GLY A 175 -6.52 -25.35 -6.01
C GLY A 175 -5.27 -25.20 -6.90
N GLY A 176 -4.34 -24.34 -6.56
CA GLY A 176 -3.04 -24.34 -7.24
C GLY A 176 -2.34 -25.66 -6.95
N ASP A 177 -1.87 -26.35 -7.98
CA ASP A 177 -1.05 -27.53 -7.80
C ASP A 177 0.15 -27.14 -6.90
N ARG A 178 0.29 -27.82 -5.77
CA ARG A 178 1.46 -27.69 -4.94
C ARG A 178 2.64 -28.11 -5.79
N TYR A 179 3.60 -27.21 -5.99
CA TYR A 179 4.89 -27.60 -6.56
C TYR A 179 5.52 -28.63 -5.62
N VAL A 180 5.48 -29.89 -5.99
CA VAL A 180 6.24 -30.95 -5.35
C VAL A 180 7.54 -31.06 -6.16
N PRO A 181 8.72 -30.78 -5.57
CA PRO A 181 9.98 -31.01 -6.27
C PRO A 181 10.05 -32.48 -6.71
N GLU A 182 10.34 -32.72 -7.95
CA GLU A 182 10.37 -34.04 -8.60
C GLU A 182 11.36 -35.06 -7.95
N ASN A 183 12.20 -34.60 -7.03
CA ASN A 183 13.26 -35.41 -6.41
C ASN A 183 12.87 -36.13 -5.10
N ASN A 184 11.62 -36.06 -4.63
CA ASN A 184 11.19 -36.71 -3.38
C ASN A 184 10.11 -37.79 -3.55
N THR A 185 10.11 -38.55 -4.66
CA THR A 185 9.16 -39.65 -4.89
C THR A 185 9.50 -40.95 -4.12
N LYS A 186 10.24 -40.90 -3.04
CA LYS A 186 10.56 -42.13 -2.25
C LYS A 186 10.36 -42.00 -0.73
N ASN A 187 9.50 -41.15 -0.23
CA ASN A 187 9.03 -41.32 1.16
C ASN A 187 7.59 -40.82 1.28
N ASN A 188 6.66 -41.78 1.25
CA ASN A 188 5.30 -41.62 1.72
C ASN A 188 5.32 -41.28 3.23
N SER A 189 5.25 -40.04 3.56
CA SER A 189 4.78 -39.60 4.88
C SER A 189 3.63 -38.63 4.67
N GLN A 190 2.45 -39.09 4.99
CA GLN A 190 1.22 -38.30 5.11
C GLN A 190 1.52 -37.09 5.99
N PHE A 191 1.51 -35.88 5.38
CA PHE A 191 1.49 -34.66 6.16
C PHE A 191 0.06 -34.48 6.72
N ASN A 192 -0.15 -34.99 7.92
CA ASN A 192 -1.27 -34.61 8.74
C ASN A 192 -1.11 -33.15 9.14
N ILE A 193 -2.05 -32.30 8.75
CA ILE A 193 -2.19 -30.93 9.23
C ILE A 193 -2.39 -31.03 10.75
N PRO A 194 -1.48 -30.50 11.59
CA PRO A 194 -1.74 -30.49 13.03
C PRO A 194 -2.91 -29.54 13.29
N THR A 195 -4.02 -30.08 13.76
CA THR A 195 -5.04 -29.32 14.47
C THR A 195 -4.36 -28.54 15.57
N LEU A 196 -4.59 -27.23 15.62
CA LEU A 196 -4.07 -26.33 16.65
C LEU A 196 -4.54 -26.82 18.02
N GLN A 197 -3.74 -27.63 18.69
CA GLN A 197 -3.89 -27.87 20.13
C GLN A 197 -3.13 -26.76 20.86
N LEU A 198 -3.84 -26.10 21.78
CA LEU A 198 -3.26 -25.11 22.68
C LEU A 198 -2.00 -25.71 23.33
N ALA A 199 -0.86 -25.08 23.06
CA ALA A 199 0.42 -25.51 23.59
C ALA A 199 0.47 -25.27 25.11
N THR A 200 0.60 -26.36 25.88
CA THR A 200 1.15 -26.35 27.22
C THR A 200 2.64 -26.00 27.16
N PRO A 201 3.21 -25.30 28.14
CA PRO A 201 4.62 -24.88 28.09
C PRO A 201 5.55 -26.10 28.18
N VAL A 202 6.39 -26.26 27.15
CA VAL A 202 7.44 -27.30 27.12
C VAL A 202 8.74 -26.73 27.69
N PRO A 203 9.43 -27.48 28.58
CA PRO A 203 10.69 -27.01 29.17
C PRO A 203 11.84 -26.97 28.17
N THR A 204 12.57 -25.90 28.24
CA THR A 204 13.76 -25.57 27.47
C THR A 204 14.81 -26.68 27.56
N LYS A 205 15.19 -27.32 26.47
CA LYS A 205 16.38 -28.15 26.39
C LYS A 205 17.33 -27.64 25.30
N ASN A 206 18.45 -27.09 25.77
CA ASN A 206 19.57 -26.54 25.02
C ASN A 206 20.35 -27.58 24.18
N ARG A 207 19.73 -28.27 23.25
CA ARG A 207 20.46 -29.27 22.41
C ARG A 207 20.38 -29.07 20.90
N VAL A 208 19.53 -28.20 20.39
CA VAL A 208 19.34 -28.02 18.94
C VAL A 208 20.28 -26.93 18.37
N ILE A 209 20.86 -26.10 19.23
CA ILE A 209 21.70 -24.95 18.79
C ILE A 209 23.11 -25.38 18.41
N GLN A 210 23.62 -26.55 18.87
CA GLN A 210 25.01 -26.97 18.62
C GLN A 210 25.23 -27.70 17.30
N GLU A 211 24.22 -28.24 16.66
CA GLU A 211 24.40 -28.91 15.34
C GLU A 211 24.27 -27.99 14.16
N ALA A 212 23.53 -26.86 14.29
CA ALA A 212 23.45 -25.86 13.24
C ALA A 212 24.68 -24.97 13.07
N THR A 213 25.59 -24.96 14.07
CA THR A 213 26.76 -24.06 14.09
C THR A 213 28.01 -24.67 13.44
N LYS A 214 27.96 -25.93 13.02
CA LYS A 214 29.17 -26.63 12.48
C LYS A 214 29.21 -26.72 10.96
N SER A 215 28.27 -26.19 10.21
CA SER A 215 28.25 -26.25 8.75
C SER A 215 28.06 -24.91 8.05
N ALA A 216 28.29 -23.78 8.72
CA ALA A 216 28.25 -22.48 8.10
C ALA A 216 29.66 -21.96 7.90
N THR A 217 30.27 -22.24 6.75
CA THR A 217 31.21 -21.34 6.11
C THR A 217 30.53 -19.95 5.97
N GLN A 218 31.33 -18.91 6.18
CA GLN A 218 30.98 -17.49 6.24
C GLN A 218 30.38 -16.93 4.93
N ASP A 219 29.45 -17.62 4.29
CA ASP A 219 28.70 -17.15 3.15
C ASP A 219 27.36 -16.61 3.65
N GLU A 220 27.34 -15.27 3.76
CA GLU A 220 26.19 -14.38 3.64
C GLU A 220 24.83 -14.99 4.05
N TYR A 221 24.49 -14.89 5.33
CA TYR A 221 23.15 -15.20 5.83
C TYR A 221 22.17 -14.17 5.25
N ILE A 222 21.67 -14.43 4.05
CA ILE A 222 20.51 -13.76 3.48
C ILE A 222 19.33 -14.29 4.27
N ALA A 223 18.87 -13.53 5.26
CA ALA A 223 17.62 -13.84 5.95
C ALA A 223 16.50 -13.73 4.93
N SER A 224 16.05 -14.87 4.40
CA SER A 224 14.90 -14.93 3.53
C SER A 224 13.62 -14.98 4.36
N ASP A 225 12.55 -14.36 3.88
CA ASP A 225 11.17 -14.56 4.36
C ASP A 225 10.69 -16.02 4.17
N ILE A 226 11.57 -16.89 3.69
CA ILE A 226 11.32 -18.27 3.31
C ILE A 226 12.01 -19.14 4.34
N ALA A 227 11.28 -20.02 5.00
CA ALA A 227 11.85 -21.01 5.93
C ALA A 227 12.85 -21.91 5.20
N PRO A 228 13.94 -22.36 5.86
CA PRO A 228 14.89 -23.28 5.26
C PRO A 228 14.17 -24.54 4.74
N GLY A 229 14.31 -24.82 3.44
CA GLY A 229 13.65 -25.94 2.76
C GLY A 229 12.27 -25.63 2.19
N GLU A 230 11.74 -24.42 2.36
CA GLU A 230 10.54 -23.99 1.67
C GLU A 230 10.86 -23.63 0.21
N PRO A 231 10.13 -24.18 -0.78
CA PRO A 231 10.38 -23.86 -2.18
C PRO A 231 10.06 -22.39 -2.46
N THR A 232 10.92 -21.72 -3.22
CA THR A 232 10.68 -20.36 -3.71
C THR A 232 9.35 -20.31 -4.44
N ASP A 233 8.43 -19.47 -3.96
CA ASP A 233 7.13 -19.31 -4.59
C ASP A 233 7.29 -18.84 -6.03
N THR A 234 6.77 -19.61 -6.97
CA THR A 234 6.54 -19.09 -8.31
C THR A 234 5.55 -17.92 -8.21
N THR A 235 5.60 -16.98 -9.16
CA THR A 235 4.66 -15.85 -9.20
C THR A 235 3.20 -16.32 -9.13
N GLN A 236 2.88 -17.45 -9.78
CA GLN A 236 1.53 -18.05 -9.76
C GLN A 236 1.14 -18.53 -8.37
N LEU A 237 2.03 -19.25 -7.69
CA LEU A 237 1.77 -19.76 -6.34
C LEU A 237 1.59 -18.62 -5.33
N GLY A 238 2.43 -17.59 -5.39
CA GLY A 238 2.30 -16.40 -4.53
C GLY A 238 1.00 -15.62 -4.77
N VAL A 239 0.50 -15.55 -6.01
CA VAL A 239 -0.80 -14.95 -6.33
C VAL A 239 -1.94 -15.85 -5.82
N TYR A 240 -1.85 -17.16 -6.01
CA TYR A 240 -2.84 -18.12 -5.52
C TYR A 240 -2.95 -18.07 -3.99
N ARG A 241 -1.83 -18.13 -3.27
CA ARG A 241 -1.80 -18.03 -1.81
C ARG A 241 -2.44 -16.72 -1.33
N SER A 242 -2.06 -15.59 -1.92
CA SER A 242 -2.60 -14.28 -1.56
C SER A 242 -4.12 -14.18 -1.77
N LEU A 243 -4.66 -14.69 -2.88
CA LEU A 243 -6.10 -14.71 -3.12
C LEU A 243 -6.81 -15.77 -2.27
N GLY A 244 -6.21 -16.95 -2.11
CA GLY A 244 -6.76 -18.04 -1.32
C GLY A 244 -6.91 -17.69 0.15
N ILE A 245 -5.94 -17.00 0.76
CA ILE A 245 -6.01 -16.53 2.14
C ILE A 245 -7.18 -15.55 2.31
N ARG A 246 -7.31 -14.57 1.41
CA ARG A 246 -8.41 -13.59 1.44
C ARG A 246 -9.77 -14.24 1.33
N VAL A 247 -9.98 -15.05 0.30
CA VAL A 247 -11.28 -15.64 -0.02
C VAL A 247 -11.69 -16.75 0.95
N ASN A 248 -10.73 -17.56 1.43
CA ASN A 248 -11.03 -18.74 2.23
C ASN A 248 -10.95 -18.49 3.75
N TYR A 249 -10.21 -17.45 4.20
CA TYR A 249 -9.98 -17.21 5.63
C TYR A 249 -10.34 -15.80 6.07
N GLU A 250 -9.75 -14.77 5.50
CA GLU A 250 -9.86 -13.38 5.97
C GLU A 250 -11.26 -12.80 5.74
N TRP A 251 -11.74 -12.81 4.51
CA TRP A 251 -13.06 -12.27 4.17
C TRP A 251 -14.22 -13.04 4.83
N PRO A 252 -14.21 -14.39 4.85
CA PRO A 252 -15.20 -15.13 5.62
C PRO A 252 -15.16 -14.86 7.13
N ALA A 253 -13.99 -14.60 7.71
CA ALA A 253 -13.89 -14.21 9.11
C ALA A 253 -14.58 -12.86 9.38
N ALA A 254 -14.34 -11.86 8.53
CA ALA A 254 -14.98 -10.56 8.63
C ALA A 254 -16.51 -10.64 8.41
N ILE A 255 -16.95 -11.46 7.44
CA ILE A 255 -18.39 -11.70 7.20
C ILE A 255 -19.04 -12.38 8.41
N ARG A 256 -18.40 -13.39 9.01
CA ARG A 256 -18.91 -14.03 10.24
C ARG A 256 -19.00 -13.06 11.41
N ALA A 257 -18.02 -12.16 11.57
CA ALA A 257 -18.06 -11.11 12.59
C ALA A 257 -19.26 -10.17 12.36
N PHE A 258 -19.44 -9.72 11.11
CA PHE A 258 -20.58 -8.89 10.71
C PHE A 258 -21.91 -9.58 10.97
N THR A 259 -22.09 -10.86 10.58
CA THR A 259 -23.35 -11.58 10.78
C THR A 259 -23.66 -11.83 12.26
N LYS A 260 -22.63 -11.90 13.13
CA LYS A 260 -22.81 -12.03 14.57
C LYS A 260 -23.42 -10.79 15.21
N ASN A 261 -23.05 -9.58 14.73
CA ASN A 261 -23.61 -8.32 15.20
C ASN A 261 -23.63 -7.29 14.07
N PRO A 262 -24.64 -7.29 13.17
CA PRO A 262 -24.65 -6.46 11.98
C PRO A 262 -24.68 -4.95 12.24
N LEU A 263 -25.29 -4.50 13.35
CA LEU A 263 -25.47 -3.07 13.61
C LEU A 263 -24.22 -2.39 14.13
N ILE A 264 -23.56 -2.96 15.14
CA ILE A 264 -22.43 -2.33 15.85
C ILE A 264 -21.14 -3.12 15.73
N GLY A 265 -21.13 -4.27 15.02
CA GLY A 265 -19.96 -5.12 14.86
C GLY A 265 -19.56 -5.87 16.13
N THR A 266 -18.39 -6.47 16.10
CA THR A 266 -17.86 -7.29 17.23
C THR A 266 -16.85 -6.54 18.10
N GLY A 267 -16.57 -5.29 17.78
CA GLY A 267 -15.62 -4.43 18.50
C GLY A 267 -14.35 -4.18 17.68
N TYR A 268 -13.73 -3.02 17.91
CA TYR A 268 -12.49 -2.64 17.25
C TYR A 268 -11.37 -3.66 17.54
N ALA A 269 -10.58 -4.00 16.53
CA ALA A 269 -9.51 -5.00 16.55
C ALA A 269 -9.98 -6.44 16.91
N SER A 270 -11.28 -6.72 16.88
CA SER A 270 -11.81 -8.06 17.19
C SER A 270 -11.47 -9.13 16.15
N LEU A 271 -11.18 -8.74 14.93
CA LEU A 271 -10.77 -9.67 13.87
C LEU A 271 -9.34 -10.19 14.06
N GLY A 272 -8.48 -9.45 14.76
CA GLY A 272 -7.14 -9.88 15.21
C GLY A 272 -6.12 -10.15 14.13
N LEU A 273 -6.54 -10.42 12.89
CA LEU A 273 -5.71 -10.71 11.73
C LEU A 273 -5.91 -9.65 10.65
N ALA A 274 -4.99 -9.59 9.69
CA ALA A 274 -5.19 -8.82 8.48
C ALA A 274 -6.49 -9.28 7.79
N THR A 275 -7.24 -8.34 7.24
CA THR A 275 -8.46 -8.64 6.47
C THR A 275 -8.21 -8.39 4.98
N ASP A 276 -7.16 -7.63 4.68
CA ASP A 276 -6.84 -7.16 3.33
C ASP A 276 -8.05 -6.56 2.59
N ASN A 277 -8.95 -5.93 3.38
CA ASN A 277 -10.13 -5.22 2.90
C ASN A 277 -10.72 -4.38 4.04
N ASP A 278 -10.44 -3.08 4.04
CA ASP A 278 -10.89 -2.14 5.09
C ASP A 278 -12.42 -2.04 5.17
N VAL A 279 -13.16 -2.27 4.07
CA VAL A 279 -14.63 -2.23 4.07
C VAL A 279 -15.20 -3.42 4.82
N LEU A 280 -14.73 -4.63 4.53
CA LEU A 280 -15.14 -5.84 5.24
C LEU A 280 -14.71 -5.80 6.70
N ARG A 281 -13.51 -5.30 6.97
CA ARG A 281 -13.01 -5.09 8.32
C ARG A 281 -13.90 -4.15 9.11
N SER A 282 -14.22 -2.99 8.54
CA SER A 282 -15.12 -2.03 9.16
C SER A 282 -16.50 -2.63 9.44
N LEU A 283 -17.08 -3.36 8.48
CA LEU A 283 -18.36 -4.06 8.69
C LEU A 283 -18.29 -5.08 9.82
N GLY A 284 -17.22 -5.86 9.91
CA GLY A 284 -17.04 -6.86 10.98
C GLY A 284 -16.80 -6.24 12.34
N GLU A 285 -15.95 -5.22 12.43
CA GLU A 285 -15.51 -4.63 13.71
C GLU A 285 -16.49 -3.58 14.26
N VAL A 286 -16.99 -2.66 13.42
CA VAL A 286 -17.83 -1.53 13.85
C VAL A 286 -19.26 -1.58 13.29
N GLY A 287 -19.59 -2.62 12.55
CA GLY A 287 -20.91 -2.87 11.99
C GLY A 287 -21.35 -1.87 10.93
N LEU A 288 -22.62 -1.97 10.55
CA LEU A 288 -23.22 -1.10 9.53
C LEU A 288 -23.23 0.36 9.98
N LEU A 289 -23.56 0.65 11.24
CA LEU A 289 -23.65 2.01 11.76
C LEU A 289 -22.29 2.72 11.69
N GLY A 290 -21.22 2.08 12.17
CA GLY A 290 -19.87 2.66 12.12
C GLY A 290 -19.36 2.82 10.69
N THR A 291 -19.57 1.82 9.85
CA THR A 291 -19.14 1.86 8.44
C THR A 291 -19.87 2.96 7.66
N VAL A 292 -21.20 3.07 7.80
CA VAL A 292 -21.99 4.13 7.15
C VAL A 292 -21.57 5.50 7.66
N ALA A 293 -21.39 5.68 8.98
CA ALA A 293 -20.92 6.93 9.55
C ALA A 293 -19.56 7.34 8.98
N PHE A 294 -18.65 6.39 8.81
CA PHE A 294 -17.34 6.64 8.22
C PHE A 294 -17.42 7.02 6.73
N ILE A 295 -18.26 6.34 5.95
CA ILE A 295 -18.51 6.68 4.54
C ILE A 295 -19.11 8.08 4.43
N LEU A 296 -20.09 8.43 5.26
CA LEU A 296 -20.69 9.76 5.28
C LEU A 296 -19.66 10.83 5.63
N LEU A 297 -18.74 10.56 6.55
CA LEU A 297 -17.62 11.45 6.86
C LEU A 297 -16.75 11.70 5.62
N LEU A 298 -16.37 10.67 4.89
CA LEU A 298 -15.54 10.81 3.67
C LEU A 298 -16.28 11.58 2.57
N ILE A 299 -17.58 11.34 2.41
CA ILE A 299 -18.43 12.10 1.48
C ILE A 299 -18.46 13.57 1.86
N GLU A 300 -18.63 13.89 3.15
CA GLU A 300 -18.67 15.27 3.63
C GLU A 300 -17.32 15.98 3.48
N ILE A 301 -16.22 15.27 3.70
CA ILE A 301 -14.87 15.77 3.42
C ILE A 301 -14.74 16.16 1.94
N ILE A 302 -15.16 15.26 1.02
CA ILE A 302 -15.08 15.53 -0.43
C ILE A 302 -15.98 16.71 -0.80
N ARG A 303 -17.20 16.79 -0.26
CA ARG A 303 -18.13 17.91 -0.46
C ARG A 303 -17.52 19.22 0.00
N THR A 304 -16.97 19.24 1.21
CA THR A 304 -16.32 20.42 1.79
C THR A 304 -15.12 20.86 0.93
N ILE A 305 -14.23 19.95 0.52
CA ILE A 305 -13.10 20.28 -0.35
C ILE A 305 -13.59 20.87 -1.69
N ARG A 306 -14.69 20.34 -2.23
CA ARG A 306 -15.28 20.80 -3.49
C ARG A 306 -15.98 22.16 -3.38
N THR A 307 -16.46 22.54 -2.19
CA THR A 307 -17.09 23.84 -1.97
C THR A 307 -16.12 24.96 -2.31
N ASN A 308 -16.58 25.97 -3.03
CA ASN A 308 -15.80 27.14 -3.46
C ASN A 308 -14.51 26.81 -4.25
N ILE A 309 -14.43 25.63 -4.88
CA ILE A 309 -13.22 25.21 -5.61
C ILE A 309 -12.87 26.16 -6.77
N ASN A 310 -13.85 26.89 -7.32
CA ASN A 310 -13.65 27.84 -8.40
C ASN A 310 -13.33 29.26 -7.94
N SER A 311 -13.53 29.58 -6.66
CA SER A 311 -13.29 30.93 -6.09
C SER A 311 -11.91 31.07 -5.46
N VAL A 312 -11.13 30.00 -5.38
CA VAL A 312 -9.77 30.00 -4.82
C VAL A 312 -8.70 30.13 -5.90
N GLY A 313 -7.50 30.56 -5.51
CA GLY A 313 -6.35 30.68 -6.41
C GLY A 313 -6.07 29.37 -7.17
N ARG A 314 -5.50 29.52 -8.37
CA ARG A 314 -5.31 28.40 -9.32
C ARG A 314 -4.55 27.22 -8.71
N LEU A 315 -3.51 27.48 -7.90
CA LEU A 315 -2.73 26.43 -7.25
C LEU A 315 -3.60 25.62 -6.26
N ILE A 316 -4.36 26.30 -5.41
CA ILE A 316 -5.22 25.65 -4.42
C ILE A 316 -6.31 24.83 -5.12
N ARG A 317 -6.90 25.36 -6.18
CA ARG A 317 -7.90 24.63 -6.97
C ARG A 317 -7.35 23.30 -7.49
N PHE A 318 -6.17 23.29 -8.11
CA PHE A 318 -5.58 22.09 -8.67
C PHE A 318 -5.11 21.13 -7.57
N PHE A 319 -4.63 21.65 -6.45
CA PHE A 319 -4.33 20.86 -5.25
C PHE A 319 -5.58 20.15 -4.70
N LYS A 320 -6.69 20.87 -4.53
CA LYS A 320 -7.98 20.28 -4.09
C LYS A 320 -8.45 19.17 -5.02
N VAL A 321 -8.36 19.37 -6.34
CA VAL A 321 -8.70 18.33 -7.32
C VAL A 321 -7.80 17.11 -7.14
N GLY A 322 -6.50 17.31 -6.94
CA GLY A 322 -5.55 16.23 -6.65
C GLY A 322 -5.91 15.46 -5.40
N VAL A 323 -6.32 16.15 -4.33
CA VAL A 323 -6.72 15.51 -3.07
C VAL A 323 -8.03 14.71 -3.23
N ILE A 324 -9.02 15.22 -3.96
CA ILE A 324 -10.26 14.46 -4.26
C ILE A 324 -9.91 13.17 -5.02
N ALA A 325 -9.08 13.27 -6.05
CA ALA A 325 -8.63 12.11 -6.83
C ALA A 325 -7.83 11.12 -5.97
N MET A 326 -6.97 11.63 -5.07
CA MET A 326 -6.21 10.85 -4.10
C MET A 326 -7.11 10.09 -3.13
N ILE A 327 -8.17 10.71 -2.60
CA ILE A 327 -9.14 10.04 -1.71
C ILE A 327 -9.77 8.84 -2.43
N LEU A 328 -10.17 9.01 -3.70
CA LEU A 328 -10.74 7.92 -4.49
C LEU A 328 -9.73 6.80 -4.72
N ALA A 329 -8.49 7.12 -5.06
CA ALA A 329 -7.43 6.13 -5.21
C ALA A 329 -7.14 5.39 -3.88
N PHE A 330 -7.19 6.09 -2.76
CA PHE A 330 -7.02 5.47 -1.44
C PHE A 330 -8.15 4.49 -1.12
N ILE A 331 -9.41 4.87 -1.35
CA ILE A 331 -10.57 4.00 -1.15
C ILE A 331 -10.45 2.74 -2.03
N LEU A 332 -10.02 2.87 -3.29
CA LEU A 332 -9.79 1.72 -4.16
C LEU A 332 -8.69 0.78 -3.63
N ASN A 333 -7.61 1.31 -3.06
CA ASN A 333 -6.61 0.49 -2.38
C ASN A 333 -7.19 -0.20 -1.13
N ALA A 334 -7.97 0.52 -0.32
CA ALA A 334 -8.60 0.04 0.90
C ALA A 334 -9.60 -1.12 0.68
N MET A 335 -10.08 -1.29 -0.55
CA MET A 335 -10.92 -2.47 -0.90
C MET A 335 -10.12 -3.78 -1.02
N PHE A 336 -8.79 -3.71 -1.08
CA PHE A 336 -7.94 -4.90 -1.29
C PHE A 336 -6.77 -5.01 -0.31
N ILE A 337 -6.60 -4.03 0.58
CA ILE A 337 -5.55 -3.97 1.61
C ILE A 337 -6.10 -3.20 2.79
N ASP A 338 -5.60 -3.48 3.99
CA ASP A 338 -5.87 -2.72 5.23
C ASP A 338 -5.09 -1.38 5.21
N ALA A 339 -5.50 -0.46 4.32
CA ALA A 339 -4.78 0.78 4.04
C ALA A 339 -4.89 1.79 5.20
N PHE A 340 -5.99 1.79 5.95
CA PHE A 340 -6.17 2.63 7.13
C PHE A 340 -5.35 2.17 8.33
N GLU A 341 -4.87 0.93 8.34
CA GLU A 341 -3.98 0.39 9.38
C GLU A 341 -2.50 0.59 9.06
N ALA A 342 -2.16 0.78 7.80
CA ALA A 342 -0.81 1.15 7.37
C ALA A 342 -0.45 2.55 7.90
N SER A 343 0.10 2.62 9.12
CA SER A 343 0.24 3.85 9.91
C SER A 343 0.87 5.01 9.15
N LYS A 344 1.97 4.79 8.42
CA LYS A 344 2.66 5.86 7.65
C LYS A 344 1.79 6.39 6.51
N VAL A 345 1.02 5.52 5.87
CA VAL A 345 0.13 5.87 4.75
C VAL A 345 -1.11 6.59 5.26
N ALA A 346 -1.75 6.07 6.31
CA ALA A 346 -2.91 6.67 6.94
C ALA A 346 -2.60 8.07 7.51
N VAL A 347 -1.43 8.24 8.16
CA VAL A 347 -0.94 9.54 8.65
C VAL A 347 -0.85 10.55 7.51
N LEU A 348 -0.19 10.20 6.41
CA LEU A 348 -0.06 11.08 5.25
C LEU A 348 -1.43 11.44 4.65
N PHE A 349 -2.30 10.44 4.49
CA PHE A 349 -3.64 10.62 3.95
C PHE A 349 -4.44 11.67 4.74
N TRP A 350 -4.49 11.56 6.07
CA TRP A 350 -5.20 12.51 6.92
C TRP A 350 -4.56 13.89 6.96
N ILE A 351 -3.23 13.99 6.90
CA ILE A 351 -2.52 15.28 6.84
C ILE A 351 -2.85 16.01 5.53
N ILE A 352 -2.77 15.35 4.38
CA ILE A 352 -3.04 15.97 3.08
C ILE A 352 -4.50 16.45 3.00
N ILE A 353 -5.45 15.66 3.49
CA ILE A 353 -6.87 16.06 3.58
C ILE A 353 -7.00 17.29 4.50
N GLY A 354 -6.35 17.29 5.67
CA GLY A 354 -6.37 18.41 6.59
C GLY A 354 -5.82 19.71 5.97
N ILE A 355 -4.72 19.61 5.19
CA ILE A 355 -4.18 20.75 4.44
C ILE A 355 -5.22 21.26 3.42
N ALA A 356 -5.88 20.37 2.68
CA ALA A 356 -6.90 20.76 1.71
C ALA A 356 -8.11 21.43 2.37
N LEU A 357 -8.57 20.93 3.51
CA LEU A 357 -9.66 21.54 4.29
C LEU A 357 -9.26 22.90 4.87
N ALA A 358 -8.02 23.06 5.33
CA ALA A 358 -7.52 24.35 5.83
C ALA A 358 -7.65 25.46 4.79
N THR A 359 -7.52 25.14 3.49
CA THR A 359 -7.65 26.13 2.41
C THR A 359 -9.08 26.63 2.17
N GLN A 360 -10.06 26.19 2.95
CA GLN A 360 -11.44 26.74 2.94
C GLN A 360 -11.56 28.03 3.76
N LYS A 361 -10.58 28.37 4.62
CA LYS A 361 -10.62 29.58 5.43
C LYS A 361 -10.57 30.84 4.57
N LYS A 362 -11.25 31.91 4.99
CA LYS A 362 -11.37 33.17 4.23
C LYS A 362 -10.00 33.83 3.92
N ASP A 363 -9.00 33.62 4.77
CA ASP A 363 -7.66 34.20 4.62
C ASP A 363 -6.91 33.72 3.36
N PHE A 364 -7.31 32.58 2.78
CA PHE A 364 -6.74 32.06 1.53
C PHE A 364 -7.32 32.73 0.26
N ASN A 365 -8.44 33.44 0.37
CA ASN A 365 -9.12 34.06 -0.77
C ASN A 365 -8.51 35.44 -1.14
N HIS A 366 -7.74 36.06 -0.24
CA HIS A 366 -7.17 37.40 -0.42
C HIS A 366 -5.70 37.42 -0.90
N THR A 367 -5.04 36.26 -1.07
CA THR A 367 -3.63 36.15 -1.45
C THR A 367 -3.41 35.54 -2.84
N ALA A 368 -4.41 35.62 -3.72
CA ALA A 368 -4.32 35.14 -5.12
C ALA A 368 -4.00 36.28 -6.09
#